data_ede293b9e7d626789f011f1ed89924ea
#
_entry.id   ede293b9e7d626789f011f1ed89924ea
#
_cell.length_a   1.000
_cell.length_b   1.000
_cell.length_c   1.000
_cell.angle_alpha   90.00
_cell.angle_beta   90.00
_cell.angle_gamma   90.00
#
_symmetry.space_group_name_H-M   'P 1'
#
loop_
_entity.id
_entity.type
_entity.pdbx_description
1 polymer ?
#
loop_
_entity_poly.entity_id
_entity_poly.type
_entity_poly.pdbx_seq_one_letter_code
_entity_poly.pdbx_strand_id
1 'polypeptide(L)'
;MRLLSFCLLGATLGAAEAPVFTPLLDAQLSQWEKWLGVPHRSYEVPGYVRGATPKEDPVLGLNRDPLDVFTVKVIDGEPVLNITGQVFGGLTTLKSFENFHLRTQHRWGTRKWEPRLTAVRDNGILFHCIGEHGAGGKNWMRSQECQVQEGDIGDWWPIAGAMVDAAVKDEDGKVVRYVPGAPLRAMRSRIWHGTDYAEKPSGEWNTVEVYAFAGDAVFRLNGRTVNVIRHSRYREKGSEQEISLKAGK
;
A
#
# COMPACT_ATOMS: atom_id res chain seq x y z
N MET A 1 60.14 24.03 -25.92
CA MET A 1 58.86 23.40 -26.31
C MET A 1 58.61 22.26 -25.32
N ARG A 2 57.79 22.48 -24.29
CA ARG A 2 57.48 21.49 -23.26
C ARG A 2 56.13 20.90 -23.59
N LEU A 3 56.04 19.58 -23.85
CA LEU A 3 54.81 18.81 -23.98
C LEU A 3 54.18 18.64 -22.58
N LEU A 4 52.95 19.10 -22.39
CA LEU A 4 52.10 18.74 -21.30
C LEU A 4 51.25 17.49 -21.72
N SER A 5 51.52 16.35 -21.09
CA SER A 5 50.65 15.17 -21.16
C SER A 5 49.44 15.40 -20.25
N PHE A 6 48.26 15.48 -20.83
CA PHE A 6 46.99 15.41 -20.10
C PHE A 6 46.62 13.93 -19.92
N CYS A 7 46.59 13.46 -18.67
CA CYS A 7 46.03 12.18 -18.33
C CYS A 7 44.52 12.34 -18.14
N LEU A 8 43.71 11.86 -19.10
CA LEU A 8 42.27 11.72 -18.89
C LEU A 8 42.04 10.51 -17.97
N LEU A 9 41.66 10.76 -16.72
CA LEU A 9 41.02 9.75 -15.90
C LEU A 9 39.61 9.51 -16.46
N GLY A 10 39.44 8.49 -17.25
CA GLY A 10 38.13 7.95 -17.61
C GLY A 10 37.54 7.27 -16.39
N ALA A 11 36.64 7.96 -15.68
CA ALA A 11 35.76 7.31 -14.73
C ALA A 11 34.79 6.44 -15.53
N THR A 12 35.00 5.13 -15.57
CA THR A 12 33.99 4.16 -15.99
C THR A 12 32.88 4.21 -14.94
N LEU A 13 31.76 4.85 -15.27
CA LEU A 13 30.50 4.66 -14.57
C LEU A 13 30.14 3.18 -14.73
N GLY A 14 30.46 2.37 -13.75
CA GLY A 14 29.95 1.01 -13.67
C GLY A 14 28.43 1.05 -13.73
N ALA A 15 27.82 0.28 -14.63
CA ALA A 15 26.38 0.10 -14.64
C ALA A 15 25.98 -0.37 -13.24
N ALA A 16 25.09 0.35 -12.57
CA ALA A 16 24.57 -0.08 -11.27
C ALA A 16 23.92 -1.47 -11.47
N GLU A 17 24.35 -2.45 -10.69
CA GLU A 17 23.74 -3.77 -10.73
C GLU A 17 22.23 -3.64 -10.47
N ALA A 18 21.44 -4.40 -11.24
CA ALA A 18 20.00 -4.42 -11.05
C ALA A 18 19.68 -4.91 -9.62
N PRO A 19 18.72 -4.29 -8.92
CA PRO A 19 18.40 -4.69 -7.57
C PRO A 19 17.94 -6.15 -7.52
N VAL A 20 18.50 -6.93 -6.58
CA VAL A 20 18.07 -8.29 -6.32
C VAL A 20 16.87 -8.25 -5.37
N PHE A 21 15.72 -8.79 -5.80
CA PHE A 21 14.51 -8.88 -4.99
C PHE A 21 14.42 -10.23 -4.27
N THR A 22 14.06 -10.22 -3.00
CA THR A 22 13.70 -11.42 -2.25
C THR A 22 12.19 -11.64 -2.40
N PRO A 23 11.74 -12.79 -2.95
CA PRO A 23 10.32 -13.11 -3.03
C PRO A 23 9.68 -13.18 -1.65
N LEU A 24 8.54 -12.50 -1.47
CA LEU A 24 7.73 -12.57 -0.26
C LEU A 24 6.54 -13.52 -0.40
N LEU A 25 6.21 -13.96 -1.62
CA LEU A 25 5.08 -14.81 -1.91
C LEU A 25 5.54 -16.23 -2.15
N ASP A 26 4.97 -17.17 -1.42
CA ASP A 26 5.03 -18.62 -1.66
C ASP A 26 3.62 -19.23 -1.70
N ALA A 27 3.53 -20.50 -2.08
CA ALA A 27 2.24 -21.19 -2.25
C ALA A 27 1.41 -21.28 -0.96
N GLN A 28 2.04 -21.26 0.21
CA GLN A 28 1.43 -21.44 1.52
C GLN A 28 1.20 -20.12 2.26
N LEU A 29 1.64 -18.97 1.72
CA LEU A 29 1.67 -17.69 2.42
C LEU A 29 2.45 -17.78 3.75
N SER A 30 3.55 -18.54 3.79
CA SER A 30 4.26 -18.88 5.02
C SER A 30 4.91 -17.69 5.73
N GLN A 31 5.09 -16.57 5.01
CA GLN A 31 5.65 -15.33 5.55
C GLN A 31 4.56 -14.33 5.98
N TRP A 32 3.28 -14.75 5.99
CA TRP A 32 2.15 -13.86 6.15
C TRP A 32 1.17 -14.34 7.21
N GLU A 33 0.52 -13.40 7.86
CA GLU A 33 -0.69 -13.61 8.64
C GLU A 33 -1.88 -12.92 7.95
N LYS A 34 -3.06 -13.50 8.08
CA LYS A 34 -4.30 -12.99 7.50
C LYS A 34 -5.09 -12.26 8.58
N TRP A 35 -5.61 -11.10 8.29
CA TRP A 35 -6.61 -10.45 9.11
C TRP A 35 -7.85 -10.17 8.28
N LEU A 36 -9.02 -10.58 8.76
CA LEU A 36 -10.30 -10.28 8.13
C LEU A 36 -11.22 -9.55 9.11
N GLY A 37 -11.81 -8.47 8.63
CA GLY A 37 -12.76 -7.66 9.36
C GLY A 37 -14.14 -8.30 9.46
N VAL A 38 -15.19 -7.46 9.46
CA VAL A 38 -16.58 -7.89 9.56
C VAL A 38 -17.11 -8.25 8.18
N PRO A 39 -17.59 -9.48 7.94
CA PRO A 39 -18.21 -9.84 6.65
C PRO A 39 -19.53 -9.09 6.44
N HIS A 40 -19.77 -8.62 5.22
CA HIS A 40 -21.05 -7.99 4.89
C HIS A 40 -22.22 -8.97 5.14
N ARG A 41 -23.38 -8.45 5.59
CA ARG A 41 -24.50 -9.27 6.02
C ARG A 41 -25.20 -10.03 4.89
N SER A 42 -24.92 -9.69 3.64
CA SER A 42 -25.41 -10.45 2.47
C SER A 42 -24.68 -11.77 2.23
N TYR A 43 -23.62 -12.06 2.98
CA TYR A 43 -22.84 -13.31 2.81
C TYR A 43 -23.09 -14.27 3.97
N GLU A 44 -23.28 -15.54 3.62
CA GLU A 44 -23.17 -16.63 4.57
C GLU A 44 -21.68 -16.98 4.73
N VAL A 45 -21.23 -17.05 5.97
CA VAL A 45 -19.86 -17.35 6.31
C VAL A 45 -19.82 -18.56 7.24
N PRO A 46 -19.18 -19.67 6.85
CA PRO A 46 -19.14 -20.88 7.64
C PRO A 46 -18.61 -20.64 9.07
N GLY A 47 -19.39 -21.07 10.07
CA GLY A 47 -19.00 -20.94 11.48
C GLY A 47 -18.93 -19.50 12.03
N TYR A 48 -19.50 -18.51 11.33
CA TYR A 48 -19.53 -17.14 11.79
C TYR A 48 -20.88 -16.82 12.45
N VAL A 49 -20.83 -16.34 13.70
CA VAL A 49 -22.02 -15.94 14.47
C VAL A 49 -22.10 -14.41 14.47
N ARG A 50 -23.21 -13.89 13.98
CA ARG A 50 -23.48 -12.45 13.93
C ARG A 50 -23.94 -11.90 15.26
N GLY A 51 -23.65 -10.64 15.52
CA GLY A 51 -24.28 -9.89 16.60
C GLY A 51 -25.74 -9.54 16.30
N ALA A 52 -26.46 -9.04 17.30
CA ALA A 52 -27.85 -8.62 17.15
C ALA A 52 -27.97 -7.43 16.17
N THR A 53 -26.98 -6.57 16.12
CA THR A 53 -26.92 -5.43 15.21
C THR A 53 -25.63 -5.45 14.36
N PRO A 54 -25.57 -4.73 13.22
CA PRO A 54 -24.34 -4.64 12.41
C PRO A 54 -23.12 -4.08 13.16
N LYS A 55 -23.35 -3.25 14.20
CA LYS A 55 -22.24 -2.71 15.03
C LYS A 55 -21.62 -3.76 15.93
N GLU A 56 -22.41 -4.75 16.33
CA GLU A 56 -22.03 -5.84 17.22
C GLU A 56 -21.45 -7.03 16.46
N ASP A 57 -21.53 -7.02 15.13
CA ASP A 57 -20.93 -8.10 14.32
C ASP A 57 -19.42 -8.17 14.62
N PRO A 58 -18.90 -9.32 15.05
CA PRO A 58 -17.49 -9.49 15.34
C PRO A 58 -16.68 -9.52 14.06
N VAL A 59 -15.38 -9.18 14.14
CA VAL A 59 -14.43 -9.44 13.07
C VAL A 59 -14.22 -10.95 12.92
N LEU A 60 -13.86 -11.42 11.73
CA LEU A 60 -13.36 -12.80 11.56
C LEU A 60 -12.06 -12.99 12.33
N GLY A 61 -11.19 -11.99 12.29
CA GLY A 61 -9.97 -11.93 13.09
C GLY A 61 -8.76 -12.58 12.43
N LEU A 62 -7.74 -12.82 13.25
CA LEU A 62 -6.43 -13.28 12.82
C LEU A 62 -6.46 -14.75 12.36
N ASN A 63 -5.93 -14.99 11.17
CA ASN A 63 -5.79 -16.30 10.54
C ASN A 63 -7.10 -17.11 10.40
N ARG A 64 -8.25 -16.40 10.38
CA ARG A 64 -9.56 -16.99 10.11
C ARG A 64 -10.09 -16.52 8.76
N ASP A 65 -9.93 -17.37 7.75
CA ASP A 65 -10.30 -17.09 6.37
C ASP A 65 -11.20 -18.22 5.81
N PRO A 66 -12.43 -18.36 6.34
CA PRO A 66 -13.34 -19.44 5.94
C PRO A 66 -13.92 -19.28 4.53
N LEU A 67 -13.63 -18.18 3.84
CA LEU A 67 -14.06 -17.90 2.48
C LEU A 67 -12.92 -17.94 1.46
N ASP A 68 -11.71 -18.34 1.88
CA ASP A 68 -10.52 -18.35 1.04
C ASP A 68 -10.30 -16.99 0.33
N VAL A 69 -10.45 -15.89 1.11
CA VAL A 69 -10.27 -14.54 0.59
C VAL A 69 -8.86 -14.33 0.03
N PHE A 70 -7.88 -14.94 0.72
CA PHE A 70 -6.46 -14.89 0.33
C PHE A 70 -5.96 -16.28 -0.02
N THR A 71 -5.70 -16.52 -1.30
CA THR A 71 -5.14 -17.77 -1.81
C THR A 71 -4.02 -17.50 -2.79
N VAL A 72 -3.15 -18.49 -3.01
CA VAL A 72 -2.13 -18.41 -4.07
C VAL A 72 -2.53 -19.30 -5.22
N LYS A 73 -2.45 -18.76 -6.43
CA LYS A 73 -2.65 -19.48 -7.70
C LYS A 73 -1.37 -19.43 -8.50
N VAL A 74 -1.14 -20.39 -9.36
CA VAL A 74 -0.05 -20.34 -10.34
C VAL A 74 -0.62 -19.81 -11.65
N ILE A 75 -0.06 -18.72 -12.16
CA ILE A 75 -0.41 -18.11 -13.45
C ILE A 75 0.90 -17.98 -14.24
N ASP A 76 0.96 -18.56 -15.41
CA ASP A 76 2.15 -18.55 -16.28
C ASP A 76 3.43 -19.05 -15.57
N GLY A 77 3.28 -20.04 -14.66
CA GLY A 77 4.39 -20.62 -13.89
C GLY A 77 4.78 -19.85 -12.63
N GLU A 78 4.21 -18.68 -12.37
CA GLU A 78 4.53 -17.82 -11.23
C GLU A 78 3.43 -17.85 -10.16
N PRO A 79 3.80 -17.79 -8.86
CA PRO A 79 2.83 -17.68 -7.78
C PRO A 79 2.18 -16.30 -7.80
N VAL A 80 0.86 -16.28 -7.78
CA VAL A 80 0.06 -15.05 -7.79
C VAL A 80 -0.91 -15.08 -6.62
N LEU A 81 -0.86 -14.05 -5.77
CA LEU A 81 -1.85 -13.83 -4.73
C LEU A 81 -3.20 -13.50 -5.36
N ASN A 82 -4.19 -14.36 -5.10
CA ASN A 82 -5.57 -14.13 -5.49
C ASN A 82 -6.34 -13.62 -4.28
N ILE A 83 -6.89 -12.42 -4.39
CA ILE A 83 -7.73 -11.78 -3.38
C ILE A 83 -9.15 -11.74 -3.94
N THR A 84 -10.10 -12.44 -3.30
CA THR A 84 -11.49 -12.46 -3.78
C THR A 84 -12.22 -11.14 -3.52
N GLY A 85 -11.87 -10.44 -2.42
CA GLY A 85 -12.45 -9.15 -2.06
C GLY A 85 -13.80 -9.22 -1.34
N GLN A 86 -14.27 -10.40 -0.93
CA GLN A 86 -15.55 -10.60 -0.25
C GLN A 86 -15.62 -9.99 1.15
N VAL A 87 -14.48 -9.87 1.82
CA VAL A 87 -14.35 -9.31 3.16
C VAL A 87 -13.16 -8.36 3.17
N PHE A 88 -13.33 -7.21 3.79
CA PHE A 88 -12.22 -6.29 4.03
C PHE A 88 -11.22 -6.89 5.00
N GLY A 89 -9.95 -6.68 4.73
CA GLY A 89 -8.87 -7.20 5.55
C GLY A 89 -7.52 -7.02 4.89
N GLY A 90 -6.51 -7.72 5.36
CA GLY A 90 -5.17 -7.65 4.82
C GLY A 90 -4.33 -8.90 5.07
N LEU A 91 -3.35 -9.08 4.22
CA LEU A 91 -2.19 -9.92 4.48
C LEU A 91 -1.11 -9.06 5.10
N THR A 92 -0.57 -9.49 6.22
CA THR A 92 0.47 -8.77 6.94
C THR A 92 1.71 -9.66 7.04
N THR A 93 2.88 -9.13 6.72
CA THR A 93 4.13 -9.88 6.85
C THR A 93 4.41 -10.23 8.31
N LEU A 94 4.93 -11.42 8.57
CA LEU A 94 5.38 -11.83 9.92
C LEU A 94 6.58 -11.01 10.40
N LYS A 95 7.45 -10.59 9.46
CA LYS A 95 8.62 -9.75 9.73
C LYS A 95 8.27 -8.27 9.55
N SER A 96 8.92 -7.43 10.34
CA SER A 96 8.95 -5.98 10.12
C SER A 96 10.10 -5.61 9.19
N PHE A 97 9.90 -4.53 8.45
CA PHE A 97 10.86 -3.99 7.49
C PHE A 97 11.07 -2.49 7.74
N GLU A 98 12.26 -2.03 7.44
CA GLU A 98 12.64 -0.62 7.32
C GLU A 98 13.58 -0.46 6.13
N ASN A 99 13.61 0.71 5.52
CA ASN A 99 14.51 1.01 4.40
C ASN A 99 14.45 -0.04 3.28
N PHE A 100 13.32 -0.14 2.60
CA PHE A 100 13.05 -1.17 1.60
C PHE A 100 12.60 -0.59 0.26
N HIS A 101 12.73 -1.41 -0.77
CA HIS A 101 12.05 -1.24 -2.05
C HIS A 101 11.11 -2.44 -2.24
N LEU A 102 9.81 -2.19 -2.16
CA LEU A 102 8.77 -3.16 -2.51
C LEU A 102 8.36 -2.96 -3.96
N ARG A 103 8.32 -4.04 -4.72
CA ARG A 103 7.74 -4.07 -6.07
C ARG A 103 6.69 -5.16 -6.15
N THR A 104 5.51 -4.81 -6.64
CA THR A 104 4.41 -5.74 -6.87
C THR A 104 3.79 -5.50 -8.24
N GLN A 105 3.23 -6.55 -8.82
CA GLN A 105 2.37 -6.45 -9.98
C GLN A 105 0.93 -6.69 -9.54
N HIS A 106 0.03 -5.88 -10.05
CA HIS A 106 -1.38 -5.89 -9.71
C HIS A 106 -2.24 -5.91 -10.97
N ARG A 107 -3.33 -6.67 -10.92
CA ARG A 107 -4.32 -6.77 -11.99
C ARG A 107 -5.72 -6.96 -11.41
N TRP A 108 -6.66 -6.13 -11.82
CA TRP A 108 -8.04 -6.26 -11.41
C TRP A 108 -8.73 -7.48 -12.04
N GLY A 109 -9.43 -8.25 -11.21
CA GLY A 109 -10.41 -9.22 -11.68
C GLY A 109 -11.73 -8.57 -12.07
N THR A 110 -12.71 -9.36 -12.50
CA THR A 110 -14.01 -8.86 -12.97
C THR A 110 -15.07 -8.77 -11.86
N ARG A 111 -14.95 -9.58 -10.79
CA ARG A 111 -15.96 -9.64 -9.72
C ARG A 111 -15.92 -8.42 -8.80
N LYS A 112 -17.11 -8.03 -8.34
CA LYS A 112 -17.31 -7.07 -7.26
C LYS A 112 -18.23 -7.68 -6.22
N TRP A 113 -18.15 -7.18 -4.99
CA TRP A 113 -18.87 -7.70 -3.86
C TRP A 113 -19.51 -6.56 -3.06
N GLU A 114 -20.58 -6.86 -2.31
CA GLU A 114 -21.11 -5.90 -1.35
C GLU A 114 -20.06 -5.53 -0.27
N PRO A 115 -20.02 -4.25 0.13
CA PRO A 115 -20.92 -3.13 -0.25
C PRO A 115 -20.44 -2.34 -1.49
N ARG A 116 -19.54 -2.87 -2.31
CA ARG A 116 -18.88 -2.14 -3.41
C ARG A 116 -19.31 -2.60 -4.82
N LEU A 117 -20.52 -3.13 -4.99
CA LEU A 117 -21.00 -3.61 -6.30
C LEU A 117 -20.94 -2.53 -7.39
N THR A 118 -21.26 -1.28 -7.05
CA THR A 118 -21.28 -0.13 -7.98
C THR A 118 -20.05 0.75 -7.86
N ALA A 119 -19.25 0.60 -6.80
CA ALA A 119 -18.03 1.37 -6.60
C ALA A 119 -16.86 0.81 -7.43
N VAL A 120 -15.82 1.60 -7.63
CA VAL A 120 -14.53 1.12 -8.16
C VAL A 120 -13.91 0.10 -7.21
N ARG A 121 -13.10 -0.83 -7.73
CA ARG A 121 -12.41 -1.83 -6.90
C ARG A 121 -11.33 -1.12 -6.10
N ASP A 122 -11.06 -1.65 -4.92
CA ASP A 122 -10.24 -1.00 -3.91
C ASP A 122 -9.30 -2.01 -3.27
N ASN A 123 -8.05 -1.66 -3.19
CA ASN A 123 -6.96 -2.37 -2.53
C ASN A 123 -5.89 -1.35 -2.17
N GLY A 124 -4.89 -1.74 -1.37
CA GLY A 124 -3.79 -0.87 -0.99
C GLY A 124 -2.55 -1.65 -0.55
N ILE A 125 -1.41 -1.01 -0.65
CA ILE A 125 -0.17 -1.46 -0.05
C ILE A 125 0.01 -0.65 1.23
N LEU A 126 -0.27 -1.29 2.37
CA LEU A 126 -0.06 -0.72 3.67
C LEU A 126 1.38 -1.04 4.10
N PHE A 127 2.11 -0.04 4.57
CA PHE A 127 3.49 -0.20 4.98
C PHE A 127 3.80 0.56 6.27
N HIS A 128 4.85 0.15 6.95
CA HIS A 128 5.17 0.58 8.31
C HIS A 128 3.99 0.30 9.26
N CYS A 129 3.32 -0.85 9.08
CA CYS A 129 2.19 -1.23 9.90
C CYS A 129 2.63 -1.51 11.34
N ILE A 130 1.97 -0.88 12.30
CA ILE A 130 2.26 -1.04 13.73
C ILE A 130 0.99 -1.19 14.55
N GLY A 131 1.16 -1.68 15.79
CA GLY A 131 0.07 -1.85 16.74
C GLY A 131 -0.83 -3.03 16.40
N GLU A 132 -2.10 -2.92 16.73
CA GLU A 132 -3.06 -3.99 16.61
C GLU A 132 -3.70 -4.04 15.22
N HIS A 133 -4.03 -5.25 14.77
CA HIS A 133 -4.92 -5.42 13.64
C HIS A 133 -6.28 -4.78 13.91
N GLY A 134 -6.88 -4.20 12.89
CA GLY A 134 -8.20 -3.58 13.00
C GLY A 134 -8.22 -2.17 13.58
N ALA A 135 -7.09 -1.57 13.92
CA ALA A 135 -7.00 -0.19 14.40
C ALA A 135 -7.65 0.83 13.43
N GLY A 136 -7.55 0.59 12.13
CA GLY A 136 -8.23 1.33 11.07
C GLY A 136 -9.55 0.67 10.68
N GLY A 137 -10.68 1.13 11.24
CA GLY A 137 -12.03 0.71 10.84
C GLY A 137 -12.34 -0.78 11.06
N LYS A 138 -11.70 -1.45 12.00
CA LYS A 138 -11.74 -2.90 12.27
C LYS A 138 -11.05 -3.76 11.19
N ASN A 139 -10.45 -3.15 10.15
CA ASN A 139 -9.94 -3.87 8.98
C ASN A 139 -8.43 -3.83 8.84
N TRP A 140 -7.77 -2.71 9.22
CA TRP A 140 -6.35 -2.48 8.92
C TRP A 140 -5.56 -2.08 10.16
N MET A 141 -4.26 -2.32 10.15
CA MET A 141 -3.33 -1.79 11.14
C MET A 141 -3.10 -0.29 10.92
N ARG A 142 -2.61 0.43 11.93
CA ARG A 142 -2.08 1.78 11.72
C ARG A 142 -0.90 1.71 10.76
N SER A 143 -0.94 2.52 9.70
CA SER A 143 0.04 2.46 8.62
C SER A 143 -0.02 3.69 7.72
N GLN A 144 0.98 3.82 6.86
CA GLN A 144 0.89 4.58 5.62
C GLN A 144 0.32 3.66 4.53
N GLU A 145 -0.44 4.20 3.59
CA GLU A 145 -0.98 3.43 2.49
C GLU A 145 -0.60 4.06 1.14
N CYS A 146 -0.04 3.24 0.27
CA CYS A 146 -0.01 3.47 -1.17
C CYS A 146 -1.24 2.81 -1.77
N GLN A 147 -2.21 3.62 -2.13
CA GLN A 147 -3.50 3.15 -2.66
C GLN A 147 -3.33 2.39 -3.98
N VAL A 148 -4.15 1.35 -4.16
CA VAL A 148 -4.24 0.54 -5.39
C VAL A 148 -5.69 0.48 -5.87
N GLN A 149 -6.47 1.53 -5.65
CA GLN A 149 -7.84 1.66 -6.16
C GLN A 149 -7.85 1.93 -7.66
N GLU A 150 -8.86 1.41 -8.40
CA GLU A 150 -9.04 1.71 -9.83
C GLU A 150 -9.16 3.22 -10.08
N GLY A 151 -8.27 3.76 -10.89
CA GLY A 151 -8.19 5.18 -11.21
C GLY A 151 -7.38 6.03 -10.22
N ASP A 152 -6.96 5.45 -9.09
CA ASP A 152 -6.34 6.18 -7.99
C ASP A 152 -5.06 5.48 -7.46
N ILE A 153 -4.40 4.64 -8.27
CA ILE A 153 -3.17 3.95 -7.86
C ILE A 153 -2.07 4.96 -7.55
N GLY A 154 -1.50 4.87 -6.35
CA GLY A 154 -0.44 5.75 -5.90
C GLY A 154 -0.91 6.97 -5.12
N ASP A 155 -2.20 7.11 -4.85
CA ASP A 155 -2.65 8.05 -3.84
C ASP A 155 -2.09 7.67 -2.48
N TRP A 156 -1.89 8.65 -1.62
CA TRP A 156 -1.57 8.37 -0.23
C TRP A 156 -2.80 8.49 0.65
N TRP A 157 -3.00 7.48 1.52
CA TRP A 157 -4.02 7.48 2.56
C TRP A 157 -3.42 7.29 3.96
N PRO A 158 -3.89 8.08 4.96
CA PRO A 158 -3.53 7.90 6.36
C PRO A 158 -4.41 6.84 7.02
N ILE A 159 -3.83 5.83 7.63
CA ILE A 159 -4.58 4.81 8.38
C ILE A 159 -4.36 4.99 9.88
N ALA A 160 -5.46 5.11 10.62
CA ALA A 160 -5.48 5.18 12.10
C ALA A 160 -4.56 6.26 12.70
N GLY A 161 -4.64 7.50 12.17
CA GLY A 161 -3.89 8.64 12.70
C GLY A 161 -2.51 8.85 12.08
N ALA A 162 -2.18 8.12 11.01
CA ALA A 162 -0.97 8.35 10.25
C ALA A 162 -0.94 9.75 9.62
N MET A 163 0.25 10.29 9.43
CA MET A 163 0.51 11.62 8.91
C MET A 163 1.83 11.64 8.14
N VAL A 164 1.94 12.60 7.23
CA VAL A 164 3.17 12.85 6.45
C VAL A 164 3.31 14.34 6.15
N ASP A 165 4.44 14.73 5.59
CA ASP A 165 4.60 15.97 4.84
C ASP A 165 4.68 15.63 3.35
N ALA A 166 4.06 16.45 2.50
CA ALA A 166 4.12 16.25 1.06
C ALA A 166 4.09 17.57 0.30
N ALA A 167 4.70 17.57 -0.89
CA ALA A 167 4.65 18.68 -1.81
C ALA A 167 3.31 18.66 -2.56
N VAL A 168 2.36 19.49 -2.14
CA VAL A 168 0.98 19.42 -2.63
C VAL A 168 0.42 20.78 -3.01
N LYS A 169 -0.59 20.75 -3.90
CA LYS A 169 -1.48 21.88 -4.19
C LYS A 169 -2.94 21.49 -4.01
N ASP A 170 -3.76 22.44 -3.60
CA ASP A 170 -5.21 22.30 -3.59
C ASP A 170 -5.75 22.54 -5.00
N GLU A 171 -6.65 21.64 -5.43
CA GLU A 171 -7.46 21.80 -6.63
C GLU A 171 -8.90 21.98 -6.18
N ASP A 172 -9.47 23.15 -6.46
CA ASP A 172 -10.90 23.52 -6.19
C ASP A 172 -11.38 23.28 -4.74
N GLY A 173 -10.46 23.30 -3.75
CA GLY A 173 -10.76 23.13 -2.33
C GLY A 173 -11.23 21.71 -1.94
N LYS A 174 -11.19 20.74 -2.85
CA LYS A 174 -11.65 19.35 -2.61
C LYS A 174 -10.55 18.32 -2.82
N VAL A 175 -9.66 18.56 -3.73
CA VAL A 175 -8.58 17.64 -4.11
C VAL A 175 -7.25 18.24 -3.70
N VAL A 176 -6.48 17.52 -2.91
CA VAL A 176 -5.09 17.86 -2.60
C VAL A 176 -4.19 16.93 -3.38
N ARG A 177 -3.51 17.46 -4.37
CA ARG A 177 -2.71 16.68 -5.31
C ARG A 177 -1.22 16.84 -5.07
N TYR A 178 -0.48 15.72 -5.20
CA TYR A 178 0.98 15.76 -5.26
C TYR A 178 1.45 16.56 -6.47
N VAL A 179 2.29 17.57 -6.21
CA VAL A 179 2.92 18.41 -7.26
C VAL A 179 4.40 18.53 -6.94
N PRO A 180 5.30 17.94 -7.75
CA PRO A 180 6.74 18.08 -7.55
C PRO A 180 7.18 19.52 -7.44
N GLY A 181 8.00 19.84 -6.43
CA GLY A 181 8.52 21.20 -6.20
C GLY A 181 7.55 22.17 -5.51
N ALA A 182 6.30 21.78 -5.22
CA ALA A 182 5.42 22.60 -4.39
C ALA A 182 5.94 22.66 -2.94
N PRO A 183 5.54 23.68 -2.14
CA PRO A 183 5.85 23.71 -0.72
C PRO A 183 5.36 22.47 0.02
N LEU A 184 6.17 21.97 0.95
CA LEU A 184 5.76 20.85 1.82
C LEU A 184 4.66 21.32 2.77
N ARG A 185 3.66 20.49 2.95
CA ARG A 185 2.57 20.66 3.92
C ARG A 185 2.41 19.38 4.74
N ALA A 186 2.10 19.55 6.03
CA ALA A 186 1.68 18.45 6.89
C ALA A 186 0.28 17.97 6.47
N MET A 187 0.17 16.68 6.18
CA MET A 187 -1.04 16.05 5.65
C MET A 187 -1.58 14.98 6.61
N ARG A 188 -2.90 14.96 6.76
CA ARG A 188 -3.67 14.02 7.59
C ARG A 188 -4.88 13.45 6.86
N SER A 189 -4.98 13.74 5.59
CA SER A 189 -6.05 13.26 4.70
C SER A 189 -5.43 12.87 3.36
N ARG A 190 -6.20 12.20 2.53
CA ARG A 190 -5.79 11.72 1.21
C ARG A 190 -4.97 12.76 0.44
N ILE A 191 -3.90 12.29 -0.20
CA ILE A 191 -3.15 13.03 -1.22
C ILE A 191 -3.36 12.29 -2.53
N TRP A 192 -3.97 12.95 -3.52
CA TRP A 192 -4.12 12.37 -4.86
C TRP A 192 -2.76 12.30 -5.56
N HIS A 193 -2.58 11.28 -6.38
CA HIS A 193 -1.40 11.13 -7.21
C HIS A 193 -1.16 12.34 -8.10
N GLY A 194 0.07 12.53 -8.57
CA GLY A 194 0.43 13.58 -9.53
C GLY A 194 -0.23 13.35 -10.91
N THR A 195 -0.10 14.35 -11.78
CA THR A 195 -0.72 14.32 -13.12
C THR A 195 0.01 13.41 -14.11
N ASP A 196 1.27 13.03 -13.83
CA ASP A 196 2.00 12.04 -14.62
C ASP A 196 1.56 10.61 -14.23
N TYR A 197 0.36 10.24 -14.65
CA TYR A 197 -0.33 9.03 -14.26
C TYR A 197 -0.39 8.04 -15.43
N ALA A 198 -0.10 6.76 -15.14
CA ALA A 198 0.08 5.74 -16.17
C ALA A 198 -0.55 4.40 -15.80
N GLU A 199 -1.72 4.39 -15.16
CA GLU A 199 -2.48 3.17 -14.92
C GLU A 199 -2.93 2.56 -16.25
N LYS A 200 -2.70 1.27 -16.39
CA LYS A 200 -3.21 0.50 -17.53
C LYS A 200 -4.65 0.10 -17.28
N PRO A 201 -5.44 -0.13 -18.33
CA PRO A 201 -6.83 -0.55 -18.23
C PRO A 201 -7.05 -1.75 -17.29
N SER A 202 -8.25 -1.82 -16.70
CA SER A 202 -8.66 -2.94 -15.86
C SER A 202 -8.50 -4.27 -16.61
N GLY A 203 -7.87 -5.25 -15.97
CA GLY A 203 -7.51 -6.54 -16.57
C GLY A 203 -6.06 -6.64 -17.08
N GLU A 204 -5.35 -5.53 -17.16
CA GLU A 204 -3.91 -5.51 -17.46
C GLU A 204 -3.05 -5.45 -16.20
N TRP A 205 -1.83 -5.97 -16.29
CA TRP A 205 -0.86 -5.91 -15.20
C TRP A 205 -0.24 -4.52 -15.05
N ASN A 206 -0.39 -3.94 -13.88
CA ASN A 206 0.29 -2.72 -13.45
C ASN A 206 1.42 -3.06 -12.49
N THR A 207 2.55 -2.39 -12.61
CA THR A 207 3.65 -2.47 -11.63
C THR A 207 3.55 -1.30 -10.65
N VAL A 208 3.40 -1.62 -9.37
CA VAL A 208 3.36 -0.64 -8.28
C VAL A 208 4.60 -0.84 -7.41
N GLU A 209 5.30 0.25 -7.12
CA GLU A 209 6.51 0.22 -6.32
C GLU A 209 6.42 1.23 -5.17
N VAL A 210 6.88 0.80 -4.00
CA VAL A 210 7.06 1.65 -2.82
C VAL A 210 8.53 1.62 -2.41
N TYR A 211 9.19 2.76 -2.50
CA TYR A 211 10.52 2.96 -1.95
C TYR A 211 10.37 3.65 -0.61
N ALA A 212 10.72 3.01 0.47
CA ALA A 212 10.66 3.57 1.83
C ALA A 212 12.05 3.68 2.42
N PHE A 213 12.40 4.87 2.92
CA PHE A 213 13.69 5.14 3.55
C PHE A 213 13.56 6.19 4.64
N ALA A 214 13.98 5.88 5.86
CA ALA A 214 14.04 6.78 7.01
C ALA A 214 12.74 7.58 7.28
N GLY A 215 11.58 7.01 6.93
CA GLY A 215 10.27 7.64 7.09
C GLY A 215 9.79 8.45 5.88
N ASP A 216 10.57 8.53 4.83
CA ASP A 216 10.14 9.05 3.52
C ASP A 216 9.71 7.89 2.62
N ALA A 217 8.83 8.13 1.66
CA ALA A 217 8.53 7.14 0.64
C ALA A 217 8.23 7.77 -0.73
N VAL A 218 8.54 6.99 -1.78
CA VAL A 218 8.23 7.32 -3.17
C VAL A 218 7.33 6.22 -3.71
N PHE A 219 6.19 6.60 -4.29
CA PHE A 219 5.29 5.69 -4.97
C PHE A 219 5.47 5.80 -6.48
N ARG A 220 5.63 4.65 -7.13
CA ARG A 220 5.75 4.59 -8.59
C ARG A 220 4.70 3.65 -9.18
N LEU A 221 4.15 4.08 -10.29
CA LEU A 221 3.22 3.30 -11.11
C LEU A 221 3.78 3.17 -12.52
N ASN A 222 4.01 1.93 -12.97
CA ASN A 222 4.55 1.63 -14.29
C ASN A 222 5.81 2.45 -14.64
N GLY A 223 6.71 2.59 -13.65
CA GLY A 223 7.97 3.31 -13.79
C GLY A 223 7.87 4.84 -13.59
N ARG A 224 6.69 5.43 -13.44
CA ARG A 224 6.49 6.87 -13.19
C ARG A 224 6.30 7.16 -11.70
N THR A 225 6.91 8.22 -11.19
CA THR A 225 6.67 8.67 -9.82
C THR A 225 5.33 9.37 -9.73
N VAL A 226 4.43 8.82 -8.93
CA VAL A 226 3.05 9.32 -8.78
C VAL A 226 2.82 10.04 -7.45
N ASN A 227 3.63 9.74 -6.42
CA ASN A 227 3.56 10.44 -5.13
C ASN A 227 4.90 10.37 -4.39
N VAL A 228 5.15 11.37 -3.54
CA VAL A 228 6.30 11.39 -2.64
C VAL A 228 5.82 11.91 -1.29
N ILE A 229 6.00 11.13 -0.26
CA ILE A 229 5.70 11.48 1.12
C ILE A 229 6.98 11.57 1.94
N ARG A 230 6.97 12.42 2.97
CA ARG A 230 8.11 12.64 3.85
C ARG A 230 7.68 12.64 5.30
N HIS A 231 8.64 12.40 6.19
CA HIS A 231 8.44 12.50 7.64
C HIS A 231 7.23 11.71 8.12
N SER A 232 7.13 10.44 7.73
CA SER A 232 6.08 9.52 8.16
C SER A 232 6.00 9.45 9.67
N ARG A 233 4.81 9.68 10.23
CA ARG A 233 4.53 9.73 11.66
C ARG A 233 3.06 9.47 11.94
N TYR A 234 2.69 9.41 13.20
CA TYR A 234 1.30 9.29 13.62
C TYR A 234 1.06 10.03 14.94
N ARG A 235 -0.21 10.24 15.25
CA ARG A 235 -0.67 10.67 16.57
C ARG A 235 -1.67 9.66 17.12
N GLU A 236 -1.57 9.40 18.42
CA GLU A 236 -2.63 8.68 19.13
C GLU A 236 -3.86 9.58 19.28
N LYS A 237 -5.05 8.95 19.30
CA LYS A 237 -6.30 9.68 19.52
C LYS A 237 -6.25 10.42 20.84
N GLY A 238 -6.45 11.74 20.81
CA GLY A 238 -6.40 12.61 22.01
C GLY A 238 -5.01 13.04 22.43
N SER A 239 -3.96 12.70 21.68
CA SER A 239 -2.58 13.15 21.90
C SER A 239 -2.16 14.18 20.88
N GLU A 240 -1.39 15.19 21.30
CA GLU A 240 -0.69 16.10 20.39
C GLU A 240 0.74 15.63 20.05
N GLN A 241 1.21 14.57 20.70
CA GLN A 241 2.53 14.02 20.45
C GLN A 241 2.58 13.32 19.09
N GLU A 242 3.54 13.71 18.26
CA GLU A 242 3.86 13.03 17.00
C GLU A 242 4.93 11.97 17.23
N ILE A 243 4.69 10.78 16.74
CA ILE A 243 5.58 9.62 16.86
C ILE A 243 6.01 9.18 15.46
N SER A 244 7.32 9.04 15.27
CA SER A 244 7.89 8.58 13.98
C SER A 244 7.38 7.20 13.59
N LEU A 245 7.09 7.02 12.29
CA LEU A 245 6.62 5.76 11.70
C LEU A 245 7.55 5.39 10.54
N LYS A 246 8.63 4.65 10.85
CA LYS A 246 9.74 4.39 9.92
C LYS A 246 9.95 2.91 9.61
N ALA A 247 9.35 2.05 10.40
CA ALA A 247 9.44 0.60 10.28
C ALA A 247 8.12 -0.04 10.69
N GLY A 248 7.89 -1.26 10.25
CA GLY A 248 6.70 -2.04 10.60
C GLY A 248 6.51 -3.21 9.63
N LYS A 249 5.39 -3.89 9.78
CA LYS A 249 4.96 -4.96 8.87
C LYS A 249 4.43 -4.39 7.57
#